data_8400ac10105a9889cdfe76b34198e838
#
_entry.id   8400ac10105a9889cdfe76b34198e838
#
_cell.length_a   1.000
_cell.length_b   1.000
_cell.length_c   1.000
_cell.angle_alpha   90.00
_cell.angle_beta   90.00
_cell.angle_gamma   90.00
#
_symmetry.space_group_name_H-M   'P 1'
#
loop_
_entity.id
_entity.type
_entity.pdbx_description
1 polymer ?
#
loop_
_entity_poly.entity_id
_entity_poly.type
_entity_poly.pdbx_seq_one_letter_code
_entity_poly.pdbx_strand_id
1 'polypeptide(L)'
;DIPWHNYHKMAENPSYSWIKRGYFGYKSWGIKRVASRIMKRCRLYYTANPQDCLTDNSRYLPNIPAILESQDYVSGCNKNILFVGFMAFPPNYQGVDHFINYIWKNVCRKHPDAHFYVVGKGTPEHLRKAWESYPHVHVLGFVDDLKEMYRKCSVVVSPVYSGAGTNIKVLEALAMKKICILSDFAFKGFDVHLTDGVDLLVARSDSDYTVLLDKVLSDVSACMNLAVHGYVSIRKNYTSRAVVSVIKDSLLPNC
;
A
#
# COMPACT_ATOMS: atom_id res chain seq x y z
N ASP A 1 12.10 -7.05 0.44
CA ASP A 1 11.90 -6.78 1.88
C ASP A 1 12.98 -7.42 2.71
N ILE A 2 13.45 -6.71 3.70
CA ILE A 2 14.45 -7.21 4.62
C ILE A 2 13.75 -8.03 5.72
N PRO A 3 13.84 -9.38 5.68
CA PRO A 3 13.01 -10.24 6.54
C PRO A 3 13.21 -10.04 8.04
N TRP A 4 14.40 -9.60 8.48
CA TRP A 4 14.68 -9.41 9.90
C TRP A 4 14.00 -8.18 10.51
N HIS A 5 13.57 -7.18 9.72
CA HIS A 5 12.87 -6.00 10.23
C HIS A 5 11.54 -6.35 10.88
N ASN A 6 10.78 -7.31 10.30
CA ASN A 6 9.54 -7.77 10.89
C ASN A 6 9.75 -8.44 12.26
N TYR A 7 10.75 -9.33 12.34
CA TYR A 7 11.08 -9.99 13.61
C TYR A 7 11.63 -9.00 14.65
N HIS A 8 12.34 -7.97 14.23
CA HIS A 8 12.81 -6.91 15.12
C HIS A 8 11.63 -6.15 15.74
N LYS A 9 10.68 -5.70 14.93
CA LYS A 9 9.45 -5.04 15.41
C LYS A 9 8.63 -5.94 16.34
N MET A 10 8.55 -7.25 16.04
CA MET A 10 7.89 -8.22 16.93
C MET A 10 8.63 -8.36 18.28
N ALA A 11 9.96 -8.28 18.28
CA ALA A 11 10.76 -8.32 19.50
C ALA A 11 10.57 -7.07 20.39
N GLU A 12 10.25 -5.92 19.78
CA GLU A 12 10.00 -4.66 20.48
C GLU A 12 8.55 -4.51 20.95
N ASN A 13 7.62 -5.33 20.42
CA ASN A 13 6.20 -5.19 20.74
C ASN A 13 5.90 -5.57 22.20
N PRO A 14 5.43 -4.61 23.04
CA PRO A 14 5.16 -4.85 24.44
C PRO A 14 3.99 -5.82 24.70
N SER A 15 3.12 -6.05 23.71
CA SER A 15 2.02 -7.01 23.82
C SER A 15 2.47 -8.47 23.87
N TYR A 16 3.73 -8.76 23.50
CA TYR A 16 4.28 -10.11 23.59
C TYR A 16 5.00 -10.34 24.93
N SER A 17 4.90 -11.58 25.45
CA SER A 17 5.68 -11.99 26.60
C SER A 17 7.18 -11.87 26.34
N TRP A 18 7.98 -11.68 27.40
CA TRP A 18 9.44 -11.55 27.31
C TRP A 18 10.10 -12.73 26.58
N ILE A 19 9.56 -13.96 26.73
CA ILE A 19 10.03 -15.17 26.03
C ILE A 19 9.83 -15.04 24.53
N LYS A 20 8.62 -14.63 24.08
CA LYS A 20 8.31 -14.41 22.67
C LYS A 20 9.17 -13.29 22.07
N ARG A 21 9.35 -12.21 22.81
CA ARG A 21 10.22 -11.09 22.39
C ARG A 21 11.67 -11.55 22.22
N GLY A 22 12.20 -12.32 23.15
CA GLY A 22 13.53 -12.93 23.07
C GLY A 22 13.69 -13.84 21.86
N TYR A 23 12.69 -14.69 21.60
CA TYR A 23 12.66 -15.56 20.41
C TYR A 23 12.67 -14.76 19.09
N PHE A 24 11.86 -13.71 19.00
CA PHE A 24 11.85 -12.86 17.81
C PHE A 24 13.14 -12.06 17.63
N GLY A 25 13.72 -11.57 18.74
CA GLY A 25 15.04 -10.93 18.73
C GLY A 25 16.14 -11.86 18.21
N TYR A 26 16.19 -13.10 18.70
CA TYR A 26 17.12 -14.12 18.22
C TYR A 26 16.93 -14.43 16.74
N LYS A 27 15.69 -14.62 16.29
CA LYS A 27 15.38 -14.81 14.85
C LYS A 27 15.82 -13.62 14.01
N SER A 28 15.52 -12.41 14.44
CA SER A 28 15.93 -11.19 13.75
C SER A 28 17.44 -11.14 13.58
N TRP A 29 18.18 -11.36 14.68
CA TRP A 29 19.64 -11.37 14.66
C TRP A 29 20.22 -12.46 13.75
N GLY A 30 19.71 -13.69 13.83
CA GLY A 30 20.16 -14.82 13.00
C GLY A 30 19.95 -14.56 11.51
N ILE A 31 18.75 -14.10 11.13
CA ILE A 31 18.43 -13.79 9.73
C ILE A 31 19.29 -12.64 9.23
N LYS A 32 19.43 -11.55 10.03
CA LYS A 32 20.27 -10.41 9.68
C LYS A 32 21.73 -10.83 9.43
N ARG A 33 22.27 -11.69 10.30
CA ARG A 33 23.66 -12.19 10.17
C ARG A 33 23.87 -12.98 8.87
N VAL A 34 22.94 -13.89 8.57
CA VAL A 34 23.01 -14.72 7.34
C VAL A 34 22.82 -13.85 6.10
N ALA A 35 21.77 -13.04 6.07
CA ALA A 35 21.45 -12.17 4.94
C ALA A 35 22.58 -11.16 4.66
N SER A 36 23.12 -10.50 5.70
CA SER A 36 24.25 -9.56 5.53
C SER A 36 25.50 -10.25 4.98
N ARG A 37 25.73 -11.51 5.35
CA ARG A 37 26.85 -12.30 4.80
C ARG A 37 26.64 -12.64 3.33
N ILE A 38 25.42 -13.00 2.94
CA ILE A 38 25.05 -13.27 1.55
C ILE A 38 25.16 -12.00 0.72
N MET A 39 24.56 -10.90 1.17
CA MET A 39 24.56 -9.60 0.49
C MET A 39 25.99 -9.11 0.20
N LYS A 40 26.91 -9.27 1.16
CA LYS A 40 28.34 -8.91 0.98
C LYS A 40 29.07 -9.77 -0.04
N ARG A 41 28.61 -11.00 -0.30
CA ARG A 41 29.19 -11.91 -1.28
C ARG A 41 28.60 -11.78 -2.68
N CYS A 42 27.42 -11.20 -2.80
CA CYS A 42 26.80 -10.93 -4.10
C CYS A 42 27.54 -9.78 -4.78
N ARG A 43 27.80 -9.90 -6.08
CA ARG A 43 28.28 -8.78 -6.90
C ARG A 43 27.24 -7.67 -6.96
N LEU A 44 25.97 -8.04 -7.04
CA LEU A 44 24.83 -7.15 -7.11
C LEU A 44 23.60 -7.88 -6.54
N TYR A 45 22.72 -7.16 -5.84
CA TYR A 45 21.41 -7.65 -5.46
C TYR A 45 20.36 -6.54 -5.57
N TYR A 46 19.09 -6.93 -5.71
CA TYR A 46 17.98 -6.01 -5.87
C TYR A 46 17.04 -6.06 -4.67
N THR A 47 16.47 -4.91 -4.34
CA THR A 47 15.45 -4.77 -3.30
C THR A 47 14.22 -4.08 -3.88
N ALA A 48 13.04 -4.52 -3.46
CA ALA A 48 11.76 -3.94 -3.90
C ALA A 48 11.39 -2.66 -3.13
N ASN A 49 12.15 -2.30 -2.09
CA ASN A 49 12.00 -1.06 -1.35
C ASN A 49 13.33 -0.30 -1.39
N PRO A 50 13.36 0.97 -1.82
CA PRO A 50 14.58 1.77 -1.88
C PRO A 50 15.25 1.95 -0.51
N GLN A 51 14.48 1.94 0.58
CA GLN A 51 15.01 2.01 1.94
C GLN A 51 15.81 0.77 2.35
N ASP A 52 15.67 -0.33 1.61
CA ASP A 52 16.41 -1.57 1.81
C ASP A 52 17.72 -1.63 1.01
N CYS A 53 18.04 -0.59 0.23
CA CYS A 53 19.32 -0.42 -0.45
C CYS A 53 20.40 0.02 0.55
N LEU A 54 20.95 -0.94 1.30
CA LEU A 54 21.84 -0.69 2.43
C LEU A 54 23.34 -0.73 2.10
N THR A 55 23.71 -1.11 0.87
CA THR A 55 25.10 -1.31 0.45
C THR A 55 25.31 -0.84 -0.98
N ASP A 56 26.55 -0.54 -1.35
CA ASP A 56 26.91 -0.04 -2.69
C ASP A 56 26.58 -1.02 -3.83
N ASN A 57 26.48 -2.32 -3.50
CA ASN A 57 26.09 -3.37 -4.43
C ASN A 57 24.60 -3.68 -4.40
N SER A 58 23.76 -2.83 -3.79
CA SER A 58 22.32 -2.92 -3.85
C SER A 58 21.73 -1.96 -4.88
N ARG A 59 20.63 -2.36 -5.50
CA ARG A 59 19.85 -1.52 -6.41
C ARG A 59 18.37 -1.67 -6.11
N TYR A 60 17.67 -0.55 -6.19
CA TYR A 60 16.22 -0.55 -6.15
C TYR A 60 15.66 -1.13 -7.44
N LEU A 61 14.78 -2.12 -7.32
CA LEU A 61 14.03 -2.70 -8.42
C LEU A 61 12.55 -2.71 -8.04
N PRO A 62 11.73 -1.81 -8.59
CA PRO A 62 10.34 -1.68 -8.18
C PRO A 62 9.51 -2.92 -8.53
N ASN A 63 8.51 -3.21 -7.71
CA ASN A 63 7.45 -4.15 -8.07
C ASN A 63 6.63 -3.59 -9.24
N ILE A 64 6.09 -4.49 -10.06
CA ILE A 64 5.21 -4.15 -11.18
C ILE A 64 3.78 -4.49 -10.77
N PRO A 65 2.77 -3.61 -10.97
CA PRO A 65 1.39 -3.96 -10.71
C PRO A 65 0.92 -5.09 -11.62
N ALA A 66 0.14 -6.02 -11.08
CA ALA A 66 -0.39 -7.16 -11.82
C ALA A 66 -1.49 -6.74 -12.82
N ILE A 67 -2.15 -5.62 -12.56
CA ILE A 67 -3.23 -5.06 -13.38
C ILE A 67 -2.85 -3.66 -13.85
N LEU A 68 -3.22 -3.36 -15.08
CA LEU A 68 -3.03 -2.05 -15.70
C LEU A 68 -4.25 -1.73 -16.57
N GLU A 69 -4.78 -0.53 -16.43
CA GLU A 69 -5.88 -0.08 -17.27
C GLU A 69 -5.37 0.47 -18.62
N SER A 70 -6.23 0.52 -19.61
CA SER A 70 -5.88 1.12 -20.89
C SER A 70 -5.64 2.63 -20.77
N GLN A 71 -4.87 3.20 -21.69
CA GLN A 71 -4.57 4.64 -21.68
C GLN A 71 -5.84 5.48 -21.87
N ASP A 72 -6.77 4.98 -22.68
CA ASP A 72 -8.01 5.69 -23.05
C ASP A 72 -9.13 5.51 -22.03
N TYR A 73 -8.94 4.65 -21.02
CA TYR A 73 -9.93 4.46 -19.97
C TYR A 73 -10.11 5.73 -19.14
N VAL A 74 -11.34 6.17 -19.01
CA VAL A 74 -11.74 7.27 -18.13
C VAL A 74 -12.37 6.69 -16.86
N SER A 75 -11.79 7.01 -15.71
CA SER A 75 -12.35 6.58 -14.43
C SER A 75 -13.66 7.30 -14.13
N GLY A 76 -14.64 6.57 -13.61
CA GLY A 76 -15.86 7.17 -13.11
C GLY A 76 -15.60 8.09 -11.90
N CYS A 77 -16.48 9.06 -11.69
CA CYS A 77 -16.42 9.99 -10.56
C CYS A 77 -17.57 9.67 -9.59
N ASN A 78 -17.32 8.75 -8.66
CA ASN A 78 -18.26 8.37 -7.60
C ASN A 78 -17.59 8.41 -6.23
N LYS A 79 -18.38 8.29 -5.17
CA LYS A 79 -17.90 8.32 -3.78
C LYS A 79 -17.62 6.92 -3.21
N ASN A 80 -17.40 5.94 -4.06
CA ASN A 80 -17.03 4.61 -3.62
C ASN A 80 -15.52 4.56 -3.30
N ILE A 81 -15.22 4.10 -2.11
CA ILE A 81 -13.87 3.95 -1.58
C ILE A 81 -13.54 2.46 -1.51
N LEU A 82 -12.34 2.08 -1.88
CA LEU A 82 -11.87 0.70 -1.90
C LEU A 82 -10.62 0.53 -1.03
N PHE A 83 -10.59 -0.56 -0.27
CA PHE A 83 -9.38 -1.14 0.28
C PHE A 83 -9.20 -2.55 -0.29
N VAL A 84 -7.98 -2.87 -0.73
CA VAL A 84 -7.61 -4.22 -1.20
C VAL A 84 -6.47 -4.76 -0.36
N GLY A 85 -6.59 -6.01 0.11
CA GLY A 85 -5.48 -6.63 0.83
C GLY A 85 -5.77 -8.02 1.36
N PHE A 86 -4.74 -8.81 1.62
CA PHE A 86 -4.86 -10.08 2.33
C PHE A 86 -5.18 -9.80 3.81
N MET A 87 -6.42 -10.08 4.20
CA MET A 87 -6.97 -9.66 5.49
C MET A 87 -6.54 -10.57 6.66
N ALA A 88 -5.92 -11.73 6.41
CA ALA A 88 -5.24 -12.48 7.47
C ALA A 88 -3.89 -11.87 7.87
N PHE A 89 -3.37 -10.90 7.12
CA PHE A 89 -2.14 -10.19 7.45
C PHE A 89 -2.43 -9.04 8.43
N PRO A 90 -1.88 -9.07 9.67
CA PRO A 90 -2.21 -8.12 10.71
C PRO A 90 -2.18 -6.64 10.31
N PRO A 91 -1.15 -6.13 9.62
CA PRO A 91 -1.12 -4.73 9.19
C PRO A 91 -2.32 -4.30 8.36
N ASN A 92 -2.88 -5.19 7.54
CA ASN A 92 -4.05 -4.88 6.71
C ASN A 92 -5.33 -4.77 7.55
N TYR A 93 -5.66 -5.83 8.33
CA TYR A 93 -6.91 -5.78 9.11
C TYR A 93 -6.85 -4.76 10.24
N GLN A 94 -5.69 -4.56 10.88
CA GLN A 94 -5.52 -3.53 11.90
C GLN A 94 -5.67 -2.12 11.31
N GLY A 95 -5.14 -1.90 10.11
CA GLY A 95 -5.27 -0.63 9.41
C GLY A 95 -6.72 -0.34 9.02
N VAL A 96 -7.44 -1.33 8.49
CA VAL A 96 -8.88 -1.21 8.15
C VAL A 96 -9.72 -1.00 9.41
N ASP A 97 -9.44 -1.75 10.47
CA ASP A 97 -10.14 -1.59 11.76
C ASP A 97 -9.97 -0.18 12.32
N HIS A 98 -8.74 0.31 12.34
CA HIS A 98 -8.44 1.69 12.75
C HIS A 98 -9.18 2.71 11.85
N PHE A 99 -9.13 2.53 10.54
CA PHE A 99 -9.79 3.42 9.58
C PHE A 99 -11.30 3.50 9.81
N ILE A 100 -11.98 2.36 10.01
CA ILE A 100 -13.42 2.31 10.22
C ILE A 100 -13.79 3.01 11.55
N ASN A 101 -13.07 2.70 12.62
CA ASN A 101 -13.40 3.20 13.96
C ASN A 101 -13.12 4.70 14.15
N TYR A 102 -12.07 5.24 13.54
CA TYR A 102 -11.59 6.61 13.83
C TYR A 102 -11.78 7.59 12.66
N ILE A 103 -11.85 7.11 11.40
CA ILE A 103 -11.92 7.95 10.22
C ILE A 103 -13.29 7.83 9.54
N TRP A 104 -13.70 6.61 9.14
CA TRP A 104 -14.91 6.37 8.37
C TRP A 104 -16.18 6.90 9.05
N LYS A 105 -16.32 6.73 10.35
CA LYS A 105 -17.44 7.25 11.13
C LYS A 105 -17.66 8.75 10.94
N ASN A 106 -16.60 9.53 10.78
CA ASN A 106 -16.69 10.97 10.53
C ASN A 106 -16.99 11.28 9.07
N VAL A 107 -16.40 10.50 8.16
CA VAL A 107 -16.57 10.64 6.71
C VAL A 107 -17.99 10.29 6.28
N CYS A 108 -18.54 9.14 6.66
CA CYS A 108 -19.88 8.72 6.25
C CYS A 108 -20.99 9.64 6.80
N ARG A 109 -20.77 10.33 7.92
CA ARG A 109 -21.70 11.34 8.44
C ARG A 109 -21.79 12.58 7.56
N LYS A 110 -20.65 13.00 6.95
CA LYS A 110 -20.60 14.14 6.02
C LYS A 110 -20.99 13.76 4.59
N HIS A 111 -20.72 12.54 4.20
CA HIS A 111 -20.97 11.98 2.87
C HIS A 111 -21.83 10.72 2.99
N PRO A 112 -23.14 10.85 3.25
CA PRO A 112 -24.03 9.70 3.47
C PRO A 112 -24.25 8.83 2.22
N ASP A 113 -23.83 9.31 1.06
CA ASP A 113 -23.83 8.62 -0.23
C ASP A 113 -22.49 7.93 -0.55
N ALA A 114 -21.51 8.01 0.35
CA ALA A 114 -20.24 7.30 0.20
C ALA A 114 -20.32 5.85 0.69
N HIS A 115 -19.64 4.94 -0.01
CA HIS A 115 -19.56 3.53 0.34
C HIS A 115 -18.10 3.09 0.49
N PHE A 116 -17.82 2.27 1.50
CA PHE A 116 -16.49 1.71 1.74
C PHE A 116 -16.48 0.20 1.49
N TYR A 117 -15.70 -0.24 0.53
CA TYR A 117 -15.54 -1.64 0.13
C TYR A 117 -14.21 -2.20 0.63
N VAL A 118 -14.26 -3.31 1.37
CA VAL A 118 -13.09 -4.05 1.85
C VAL A 118 -13.01 -5.37 1.08
N VAL A 119 -11.96 -5.53 0.29
CA VAL A 119 -11.75 -6.70 -0.58
C VAL A 119 -10.49 -7.44 -0.18
N GLY A 120 -10.61 -8.76 -0.01
CA GLY A 120 -9.51 -9.68 0.25
C GLY A 120 -9.85 -10.82 1.18
N LYS A 121 -9.11 -11.93 1.05
CA LYS A 121 -9.32 -13.15 1.86
C LYS A 121 -8.87 -12.98 3.30
N GLY A 122 -9.54 -13.70 4.20
CA GLY A 122 -9.05 -13.94 5.56
C GLY A 122 -9.43 -12.87 6.57
N THR A 123 -10.49 -12.10 6.34
CA THR A 123 -11.05 -11.21 7.36
C THR A 123 -11.50 -12.01 8.56
N PRO A 124 -10.99 -11.76 9.78
CA PRO A 124 -11.49 -12.40 10.99
C PRO A 124 -13.00 -12.15 11.16
N GLU A 125 -13.75 -13.21 11.44
CA GLU A 125 -15.22 -13.17 11.46
C GLU A 125 -15.78 -12.14 12.46
N HIS A 126 -15.14 -11.98 13.62
CA HIS A 126 -15.55 -10.99 14.62
C HIS A 126 -15.34 -9.55 14.12
N LEU A 127 -14.29 -9.30 13.34
CA LEU A 127 -14.05 -7.99 12.72
C LEU A 127 -15.01 -7.74 11.57
N ARG A 128 -15.29 -8.75 10.74
CA ARG A 128 -16.26 -8.64 9.67
C ARG A 128 -17.62 -8.17 10.20
N LYS A 129 -18.16 -8.84 11.23
CA LYS A 129 -19.43 -8.47 11.86
C LYS A 129 -19.39 -7.06 12.45
N ALA A 130 -18.29 -6.70 13.12
CA ALA A 130 -18.12 -5.37 13.67
C ALA A 130 -18.10 -4.29 12.58
N TRP A 131 -17.37 -4.51 11.48
CA TRP A 131 -17.25 -3.54 10.39
C TRP A 131 -18.55 -3.38 9.59
N GLU A 132 -19.25 -4.48 9.30
CA GLU A 132 -20.55 -4.44 8.59
C GLU A 132 -21.68 -3.79 9.43
N SER A 133 -21.46 -3.59 10.73
CA SER A 133 -22.40 -2.79 11.56
C SER A 133 -22.30 -1.28 11.34
N TYR A 134 -21.21 -0.81 10.70
CA TYR A 134 -21.08 0.60 10.33
C TYR A 134 -21.83 0.90 9.02
N PRO A 135 -22.47 2.08 8.91
CA PRO A 135 -23.18 2.44 7.68
C PRO A 135 -22.28 2.40 6.45
N HIS A 136 -22.78 1.78 5.38
CA HIS A 136 -22.15 1.73 4.06
C HIS A 136 -20.77 1.07 4.01
N VAL A 137 -20.43 0.23 4.99
CA VAL A 137 -19.24 -0.64 4.97
C VAL A 137 -19.61 -2.00 4.38
N HIS A 138 -18.87 -2.44 3.39
CA HIS A 138 -19.09 -3.70 2.66
C HIS A 138 -17.84 -4.56 2.69
N VAL A 139 -17.88 -5.70 3.41
CA VAL A 139 -16.76 -6.64 3.49
C VAL A 139 -17.00 -7.79 2.51
N LEU A 140 -16.44 -7.69 1.31
CA LEU A 140 -16.75 -8.60 0.21
C LEU A 140 -15.93 -9.91 0.26
N GLY A 141 -14.84 -9.95 1.04
CA GLY A 141 -13.93 -11.09 1.01
C GLY A 141 -13.18 -11.21 -0.31
N PHE A 142 -13.01 -12.42 -0.80
CA PHE A 142 -12.40 -12.67 -2.11
C PHE A 142 -13.37 -12.33 -3.24
N VAL A 143 -12.85 -11.70 -4.28
CA VAL A 143 -13.57 -11.39 -5.52
C VAL A 143 -12.80 -11.98 -6.70
N ASP A 144 -13.52 -12.52 -7.69
CA ASP A 144 -12.91 -13.14 -8.87
C ASP A 144 -12.34 -12.09 -9.83
N ASP A 145 -13.02 -10.96 -10.01
CA ASP A 145 -12.56 -9.83 -10.83
C ASP A 145 -12.23 -8.61 -9.97
N LEU A 146 -10.96 -8.50 -9.60
CA LEU A 146 -10.45 -7.35 -8.87
C LEU A 146 -10.44 -6.08 -9.72
N LYS A 147 -10.27 -6.20 -11.04
CA LYS A 147 -10.28 -5.06 -11.96
C LYS A 147 -11.66 -4.38 -11.98
N GLU A 148 -12.72 -5.16 -11.95
CA GLU A 148 -14.08 -4.64 -11.85
C GLU A 148 -14.28 -3.86 -10.54
N MET A 149 -13.76 -4.35 -9.42
CA MET A 149 -13.84 -3.64 -8.14
C MET A 149 -13.10 -2.30 -8.18
N TYR A 150 -11.93 -2.24 -8.80
CA TYR A 150 -11.26 -0.95 -9.03
C TYR A 150 -12.10 -0.03 -9.92
N ARG A 151 -12.75 -0.54 -10.97
CA ARG A 151 -13.61 0.27 -11.84
C ARG A 151 -14.84 0.81 -11.12
N LYS A 152 -15.41 0.05 -10.19
CA LYS A 152 -16.56 0.43 -9.37
C LYS A 152 -16.26 1.59 -8.40
N CYS A 153 -14.99 1.79 -8.03
CA CYS A 153 -14.59 2.77 -7.04
C CYS A 153 -13.72 3.87 -7.66
N SER A 154 -13.85 5.10 -7.20
CA SER A 154 -13.01 6.23 -7.64
C SER A 154 -11.83 6.47 -6.71
N VAL A 155 -11.96 6.11 -5.44
CA VAL A 155 -10.97 6.35 -4.39
C VAL A 155 -10.45 5.02 -3.85
N VAL A 156 -9.14 4.93 -3.63
CA VAL A 156 -8.50 3.81 -2.94
C VAL A 156 -7.77 4.32 -1.72
N VAL A 157 -7.98 3.67 -0.59
CA VAL A 157 -7.29 4.01 0.66
C VAL A 157 -6.30 2.91 1.05
N SER A 158 -5.16 3.31 1.61
CA SER A 158 -4.20 2.39 2.22
C SER A 158 -3.83 2.86 3.63
N PRO A 159 -4.71 2.62 4.62
CA PRO A 159 -4.49 2.98 6.02
C PRO A 159 -3.63 1.92 6.72
N VAL A 160 -2.44 1.66 6.19
CA VAL A 160 -1.48 0.70 6.75
C VAL A 160 -0.46 1.47 7.57
N TYR A 161 -0.33 1.17 8.86
CA TYR A 161 0.53 1.89 9.80
C TYR A 161 1.74 1.08 10.27
N SER A 162 1.84 -0.18 9.87
CA SER A 162 2.93 -1.08 10.25
C SER A 162 3.15 -2.16 9.19
N GLY A 163 4.19 -2.96 9.35
CA GLY A 163 4.49 -4.06 8.43
C GLY A 163 5.83 -3.89 7.74
N ALA A 164 6.05 -4.66 6.72
CA ALA A 164 7.18 -4.57 5.80
C ALA A 164 6.66 -4.84 4.38
N GLY A 165 7.43 -4.41 3.39
CA GLY A 165 7.11 -4.61 2.00
C GLY A 165 6.49 -3.43 1.31
N THR A 166 6.57 -3.47 -0.01
CA THR A 166 5.92 -2.49 -0.86
C THR A 166 4.42 -2.77 -0.92
N ASN A 167 3.61 -1.76 -0.71
CA ASN A 167 2.15 -1.85 -0.83
C ASN A 167 1.74 -1.95 -2.31
N ILE A 168 1.83 -3.16 -2.91
CA ILE A 168 1.52 -3.40 -4.34
C ILE A 168 0.11 -2.90 -4.70
N LYS A 169 -0.85 -2.99 -3.76
CA LYS A 169 -2.21 -2.44 -3.92
C LYS A 169 -2.24 -0.97 -4.33
N VAL A 170 -1.25 -0.18 -3.91
CA VAL A 170 -1.11 1.24 -4.29
C VAL A 170 -0.73 1.36 -5.75
N LEU A 171 0.24 0.55 -6.20
CA LEU A 171 0.64 0.52 -7.61
C LEU A 171 -0.52 0.08 -8.50
N GLU A 172 -1.28 -0.94 -8.08
CA GLU A 172 -2.47 -1.41 -8.80
C GLU A 172 -3.56 -0.33 -8.86
N ALA A 173 -3.82 0.36 -7.75
CA ALA A 173 -4.81 1.43 -7.71
C ALA A 173 -4.46 2.59 -8.66
N LEU A 174 -3.20 3.05 -8.64
CA LEU A 174 -2.71 4.07 -9.57
C LEU A 174 -2.72 3.58 -11.02
N ALA A 175 -2.34 2.31 -11.26
CA ALA A 175 -2.42 1.66 -12.57
C ALA A 175 -3.86 1.55 -13.10
N MET A 176 -4.85 1.55 -12.20
CA MET A 176 -6.28 1.58 -12.50
C MET A 176 -6.88 2.99 -12.52
N LYS A 177 -6.04 4.03 -12.53
CA LYS A 177 -6.43 5.45 -12.51
C LYS A 177 -7.36 5.80 -11.35
N LYS A 178 -6.98 5.42 -10.12
CA LYS A 178 -7.74 5.74 -8.92
C LYS A 178 -7.06 6.84 -8.12
N ILE A 179 -7.86 7.69 -7.47
CA ILE A 179 -7.36 8.63 -6.48
C ILE A 179 -6.92 7.82 -5.26
N CYS A 180 -5.66 7.91 -4.89
CA CYS A 180 -5.11 7.16 -3.78
C CYS A 180 -4.86 8.07 -2.58
N ILE A 181 -5.33 7.64 -1.38
CA ILE A 181 -5.03 8.30 -0.11
C ILE A 181 -4.34 7.27 0.79
N LEU A 182 -3.10 7.56 1.17
CA LEU A 182 -2.24 6.64 1.90
C LEU A 182 -1.94 7.19 3.29
N SER A 183 -1.68 6.29 4.25
CA SER A 183 -0.97 6.71 5.46
C SER A 183 0.50 7.05 5.12
N ASP A 184 1.15 7.86 5.94
CA ASP A 184 2.59 8.17 5.81
C ASP A 184 3.44 6.89 5.77
N PHE A 185 3.09 5.88 6.58
CA PHE A 185 3.76 4.59 6.56
C PHE A 185 3.58 3.85 5.22
N ALA A 186 2.36 3.85 4.67
CA ALA A 186 2.06 3.18 3.40
C ALA A 186 2.74 3.85 2.20
N PHE A 187 3.06 5.14 2.30
CA PHE A 187 3.75 5.91 1.27
C PHE A 187 5.27 5.64 1.23
N LYS A 188 5.87 5.21 2.35
CA LYS A 188 7.31 4.95 2.42
C LYS A 188 7.78 3.98 1.33
N GLY A 189 8.80 4.40 0.59
CA GLY A 189 9.36 3.66 -0.53
C GLY A 189 8.75 3.99 -1.90
N PHE A 190 7.68 4.80 -1.94
CA PHE A 190 7.14 5.35 -3.19
C PHE A 190 7.66 6.76 -3.51
N ASP A 191 8.19 7.46 -2.52
CA ASP A 191 8.74 8.82 -2.58
C ASP A 191 9.89 8.99 -3.58
N VAL A 192 10.46 7.90 -4.09
CA VAL A 192 11.45 7.91 -5.19
C VAL A 192 10.81 8.29 -6.53
N HIS A 193 9.56 7.93 -6.76
CA HIS A 193 8.89 8.09 -8.05
C HIS A 193 7.50 8.71 -7.99
N LEU A 194 6.91 8.83 -6.80
CA LEU A 194 5.57 9.39 -6.59
C LEU A 194 5.65 10.59 -5.64
N THR A 195 4.87 11.61 -5.94
CA THR A 195 4.84 12.88 -5.21
C THR A 195 3.50 13.07 -4.53
N ASP A 196 3.53 13.32 -3.21
CA ASP A 196 2.35 13.72 -2.43
C ASP A 196 1.75 15.02 -2.97
N GLY A 197 0.44 15.04 -3.09
CA GLY A 197 -0.29 16.19 -3.65
C GLY A 197 -0.30 16.27 -5.19
N VAL A 198 0.45 15.42 -5.88
CA VAL A 198 0.53 15.37 -7.35
C VAL A 198 0.03 14.03 -7.91
N ASP A 199 0.64 12.92 -7.48
CA ASP A 199 0.30 11.57 -7.95
C ASP A 199 -0.72 10.87 -7.04
N LEU A 200 -0.74 11.26 -5.77
CA LEU A 200 -1.57 10.69 -4.70
C LEU A 200 -1.61 11.66 -3.51
N LEU A 201 -2.33 11.29 -2.45
CA LEU A 201 -2.40 12.07 -1.21
C LEU A 201 -1.86 11.26 -0.03
N VAL A 202 -1.13 11.91 0.88
CA VAL A 202 -0.55 11.29 2.08
C VAL A 202 -1.13 11.90 3.35
N ALA A 203 -1.83 11.07 4.12
CA ALA A 203 -2.35 11.42 5.44
C ALA A 203 -1.31 11.10 6.52
N ARG A 204 -0.96 12.09 7.33
CA ARG A 204 0.02 11.99 8.42
C ARG A 204 -0.62 11.79 9.79
N SER A 205 -1.95 11.93 9.83
CA SER A 205 -2.79 11.72 11.03
C SER A 205 -4.20 11.29 10.63
N ASP A 206 -5.01 10.84 11.58
CA ASP A 206 -6.44 10.53 11.36
C ASP A 206 -7.23 11.78 10.95
N SER A 207 -6.86 12.93 11.50
CA SER A 207 -7.43 14.22 11.10
C SER A 207 -7.13 14.53 9.64
N ASP A 208 -5.86 14.35 9.20
CA ASP A 208 -5.48 14.54 7.79
C ASP A 208 -6.27 13.60 6.88
N TYR A 209 -6.39 12.32 7.28
CA TYR A 209 -7.15 11.34 6.51
C TYR A 209 -8.61 11.79 6.33
N THR A 210 -9.23 12.27 7.41
CA THR A 210 -10.61 12.76 7.38
C THR A 210 -10.74 14.01 6.48
N VAL A 211 -9.81 14.95 6.57
CA VAL A 211 -9.80 16.18 5.76
C VAL A 211 -9.57 15.87 4.28
N LEU A 212 -8.62 14.99 3.97
CA LEU A 212 -8.32 14.60 2.58
C LEU A 212 -9.49 13.85 1.94
N LEU A 213 -10.13 12.93 2.68
CA LEU A 213 -11.35 12.26 2.20
C LEU A 213 -12.50 13.23 2.01
N ASP A 214 -12.73 14.14 2.96
CA ASP A 214 -13.77 15.16 2.85
C ASP A 214 -13.58 16.03 1.58
N LYS A 215 -12.34 16.48 1.35
CA LYS A 215 -11.98 17.23 0.14
C LYS A 215 -12.25 16.44 -1.14
N VAL A 216 -11.79 15.20 -1.21
CA VAL A 216 -11.94 14.35 -2.41
C VAL A 216 -13.40 13.99 -2.64
N LEU A 217 -14.15 13.61 -1.60
CA LEU A 217 -15.54 13.19 -1.74
C LEU A 217 -16.50 14.38 -1.97
N SER A 218 -16.11 15.59 -1.63
CA SER A 218 -16.87 16.80 -1.96
C SER A 218 -16.87 17.10 -3.45
N ASP A 219 -15.74 16.86 -4.14
CA ASP A 219 -15.63 16.97 -5.60
C ASP A 219 -14.60 15.98 -6.14
N VAL A 220 -15.05 14.75 -6.40
CA VAL A 220 -14.22 13.69 -6.98
C VAL A 220 -13.68 14.09 -8.36
N SER A 221 -14.50 14.80 -9.15
CA SER A 221 -14.13 15.21 -10.51
C SER A 221 -12.93 16.16 -10.50
N ALA A 222 -12.95 17.16 -9.62
CA ALA A 222 -11.83 18.10 -9.48
C ALA A 222 -10.52 17.43 -9.03
N CYS A 223 -10.61 16.28 -8.34
CA CYS A 223 -9.45 15.54 -7.86
C CYS A 223 -8.92 14.48 -8.86
N MET A 224 -9.58 14.29 -10.01
CA MET A 224 -9.17 13.24 -10.98
C MET A 224 -7.78 13.45 -11.58
N ASN A 225 -7.25 14.68 -11.56
CA ASN A 225 -5.88 14.95 -12.01
C ASN A 225 -4.84 14.13 -11.22
N LEU A 226 -5.06 13.88 -9.92
CA LEU A 226 -4.20 13.01 -9.10
C LEU A 226 -4.13 11.59 -9.69
N ALA A 227 -5.29 11.03 -10.05
CA ALA A 227 -5.36 9.70 -10.65
C ALA A 227 -4.67 9.61 -12.03
N VAL A 228 -4.78 10.69 -12.82
CA VAL A 228 -4.11 10.78 -14.13
C VAL A 228 -2.59 10.87 -13.96
N HIS A 229 -2.10 11.76 -13.10
CA HIS A 229 -0.67 11.92 -12.83
C HIS A 229 -0.08 10.64 -12.24
N GLY A 230 -0.74 10.05 -11.23
CA GLY A 230 -0.31 8.77 -10.65
C GLY A 230 -0.21 7.65 -11.69
N TYR A 231 -1.20 7.54 -12.59
CA TYR A 231 -1.15 6.58 -13.69
C TYR A 231 0.05 6.81 -14.64
N VAL A 232 0.33 8.06 -14.99
CA VAL A 232 1.49 8.41 -15.84
C VAL A 232 2.79 8.00 -15.16
N SER A 233 2.92 8.28 -13.86
CA SER A 233 4.08 7.90 -13.05
C SER A 233 4.25 6.38 -12.96
N ILE A 234 3.15 5.61 -12.83
CA ILE A 234 3.20 4.13 -12.90
C ILE A 234 3.69 3.66 -14.26
N ARG A 235 3.13 4.18 -15.34
CA ARG A 235 3.52 3.82 -16.71
C ARG A 235 5.00 4.09 -16.99
N LYS A 236 5.53 5.16 -16.41
CA LYS A 236 6.94 5.56 -16.56
C LYS A 236 7.88 4.66 -15.75
N ASN A 237 7.57 4.38 -14.49
CA ASN A 237 8.54 3.87 -13.52
C ASN A 237 8.28 2.40 -13.08
N TYR A 238 7.04 1.89 -13.22
CA TYR A 238 6.63 0.61 -12.65
C TYR A 238 6.14 -0.38 -13.72
N THR A 239 6.82 -0.40 -14.86
CA THR A 239 6.54 -1.32 -15.98
C THR A 239 7.71 -2.28 -16.21
N SER A 240 7.44 -3.40 -16.88
CA SER A 240 8.49 -4.34 -17.27
C SER A 240 9.63 -3.66 -18.04
N ARG A 241 9.30 -2.67 -18.88
CA ARG A 241 10.30 -1.91 -19.65
C ARG A 241 11.22 -1.10 -18.73
N ALA A 242 10.65 -0.41 -17.71
CA ALA A 242 11.40 0.37 -16.74
C ALA A 242 12.31 -0.55 -15.89
N VAL A 243 11.78 -1.68 -15.43
CA VAL A 243 12.53 -2.68 -14.63
C VAL A 243 13.69 -3.27 -15.44
N VAL A 244 13.46 -3.63 -16.72
CA VAL A 244 14.52 -4.14 -17.60
C VAL A 244 15.61 -3.10 -17.84
N SER A 245 15.27 -1.80 -17.97
CA SER A 245 16.28 -0.73 -18.06
C SER A 245 17.18 -0.70 -16.82
N VAL A 246 16.60 -0.68 -15.62
CA VAL A 246 17.36 -0.70 -14.34
C VAL A 246 18.31 -1.90 -14.27
N ILE A 247 17.85 -3.09 -14.71
CA ILE A 247 18.68 -4.30 -14.72
C ILE A 247 19.84 -4.14 -15.71
N LYS A 248 19.58 -3.69 -16.95
CA LYS A 248 20.61 -3.49 -17.97
C LYS A 248 21.66 -2.49 -17.51
N ASP A 249 21.26 -1.33 -17.01
CA ASP A 249 22.15 -0.26 -16.56
C ASP A 249 23.01 -0.70 -15.37
N SER A 250 22.50 -1.60 -14.53
CA SER A 250 23.23 -2.11 -13.37
C SER A 250 24.17 -3.28 -13.67
N LEU A 251 23.91 -4.04 -14.73
CA LEU A 251 24.75 -5.17 -15.14
C LEU A 251 25.81 -4.77 -16.18
N LEU A 252 25.51 -3.75 -17.00
CA LEU A 252 26.35 -3.28 -18.11
C LEU A 252 26.64 -1.76 -17.94
N PRO A 253 27.32 -1.34 -16.88
CA PRO A 253 27.45 0.07 -16.55
C PRO A 253 28.32 0.89 -17.53
N ASN A 254 28.92 0.26 -18.57
CA ASN A 254 29.86 0.88 -19.51
C ASN A 254 29.70 0.40 -20.97
N CYS A 255 28.50 0.01 -21.41
CA CYS A 255 28.21 -0.25 -22.82
C CYS A 255 27.48 0.93 -23.46
#